data_705884575276e91449a4d4925569dca2
#
_entry.id   705884575276e91449a4d4925569dca2
#
_cell.length_a   1.000
_cell.length_b   1.000
_cell.length_c   1.000
_cell.angle_alpha   90.00
_cell.angle_beta   90.00
_cell.angle_gamma   90.00
#
_symmetry.space_group_name_H-M   'P 1'
#
loop_
_entity.id
_entity.type
_entity.pdbx_description
1 polymer ?
#
loop_
_entity_poly.entity_id
_entity_poly.type
_entity_poly.pdbx_seq_one_letter_code
_entity_poly.pdbx_strand_id
1 'polypeptide(L)'
;MKLSYIDSKYFEELLSLEINPILKNKLISDMCRINILYMICYAGSGHIGSSFSSIDIMNWALGELNKNYEKLYFFSSKGHDAPALYNSLIAYGKLNFSLLSKLRKIDGLPGHPDINTPNIFTNTGSLGMGISKSKGIIKANRLKGINSKVIVLTGDGELQEGQIWESLNRVSQEELNELIIVVDNKKLQSDRTVKITSDLGDIENKFKSFGIETVSCDGNSVEEFSKAFESIESRKKPGAIIANTVKGFGVSFMHGDLLKEGEFYKFHSGSIAQEIFDKAILELNNKITKSIYESKIKFDFKLSFNDSPDIAKKDNIQQSLLSSYSNSIVNEARKNKKIIALDGDLVLDTGLIEFEKKFPERFIECGIAEQDMVSQAGTLAKEGFIPIVHSFSSFLTARPNEQIYNNSTEETKVIYSGFLAGLLPSGPGHSHQAVRDIASMSGMHNLEMIQPNSEKQVEKLLKYSLESPNNIYIRFCSIPFELPDNFDELSEIKKGFGNTISDGKDICILTYSPTILSEAIKSKSLLLKNDINPKLISMPWLNTFDNNWIINELNNFHLIIIEDHYIEGGVAEKLALAISKLDLNIKIDVIGITEVPKSGTNQEILDYHGLSYKKISEKIMGLIKT
;
A
#
# COMPACT_ATOMS: atom_id res chain seq x y z
N MET A 1 24.04 -4.70 8.29
CA MET A 1 24.23 -5.74 7.25
C MET A 1 25.22 -5.24 6.22
N LYS A 2 26.12 -6.11 5.73
CA LYS A 2 27.00 -5.77 4.59
C LYS A 2 26.30 -6.18 3.30
N LEU A 3 25.94 -5.21 2.47
CA LEU A 3 25.12 -5.42 1.28
C LEU A 3 25.93 -5.24 0.00
N SER A 4 25.84 -6.21 -0.91
CA SER A 4 26.50 -6.22 -2.20
C SER A 4 25.64 -5.59 -3.29
N TYR A 5 26.24 -4.88 -4.23
CA TYR A 5 25.58 -4.32 -5.41
C TYR A 5 26.52 -4.29 -6.62
N ILE A 6 25.97 -4.07 -7.78
CA ILE A 6 26.69 -3.88 -9.05
C ILE A 6 26.67 -2.41 -9.43
N ASP A 7 27.85 -1.82 -9.68
CA ASP A 7 28.02 -0.42 -10.04
C ASP A 7 27.50 -0.11 -11.46
N SER A 8 27.06 1.13 -11.69
CA SER A 8 26.49 1.58 -12.99
C SER A 8 27.41 1.36 -14.17
N LYS A 9 28.71 1.52 -14.00
CA LYS A 9 29.71 1.36 -15.07
C LYS A 9 29.64 -0.02 -15.75
N TYR A 10 29.28 -1.07 -15.00
CA TYR A 10 29.16 -2.41 -15.58
C TYR A 10 27.90 -2.57 -16.44
N PHE A 11 26.82 -1.87 -16.09
CA PHE A 11 25.64 -1.78 -16.97
C PHE A 11 25.97 -1.00 -18.25
N GLU A 12 26.66 0.13 -18.14
CA GLU A 12 27.10 0.95 -19.28
C GLU A 12 28.01 0.15 -20.22
N GLU A 13 29.00 -0.58 -19.65
CA GLU A 13 29.89 -1.45 -20.41
C GLU A 13 29.09 -2.57 -21.13
N LEU A 14 28.22 -3.30 -20.41
CA LEU A 14 27.41 -4.38 -20.99
C LEU A 14 26.48 -3.87 -22.10
N LEU A 15 25.88 -2.68 -21.93
CA LEU A 15 25.02 -2.06 -22.93
C LEU A 15 25.78 -1.69 -24.21
N SER A 16 27.06 -1.32 -24.11
CA SER A 16 27.91 -0.97 -25.26
C SER A 16 28.36 -2.17 -26.07
N LEU A 17 28.30 -3.39 -25.54
CA LEU A 17 28.72 -4.59 -26.26
C LEU A 17 27.75 -4.95 -27.40
N GLU A 18 28.32 -5.31 -28.55
CA GLU A 18 27.56 -5.89 -29.68
C GLU A 18 27.37 -7.40 -29.48
N ILE A 19 26.41 -7.79 -28.66
CA ILE A 19 26.05 -9.18 -28.35
C ILE A 19 24.57 -9.44 -28.60
N ASN A 20 24.20 -10.71 -28.66
CA ASN A 20 22.80 -11.13 -28.84
C ASN A 20 21.88 -10.40 -27.83
N PRO A 21 20.79 -9.74 -28.28
CA PRO A 21 19.89 -8.98 -27.41
C PRO A 21 19.26 -9.80 -26.28
N ILE A 22 18.95 -11.07 -26.52
CA ILE A 22 18.39 -12.00 -25.52
C ILE A 22 19.39 -12.26 -24.40
N LEU A 23 20.66 -12.53 -24.75
CA LEU A 23 21.74 -12.71 -23.78
C LEU A 23 21.98 -11.41 -22.99
N LYS A 24 22.01 -10.27 -23.68
CA LYS A 24 22.19 -8.94 -23.06
C LYS A 24 21.10 -8.69 -22.02
N ASN A 25 19.83 -8.90 -22.39
CA ASN A 25 18.70 -8.73 -21.46
C ASN A 25 18.82 -9.63 -20.24
N LYS A 26 19.15 -10.92 -20.46
CA LYS A 26 19.32 -11.91 -19.39
C LYS A 26 20.39 -11.48 -18.38
N LEU A 27 21.55 -11.02 -18.86
CA LEU A 27 22.64 -10.55 -18.00
C LEU A 27 22.24 -9.29 -17.22
N ILE A 28 21.63 -8.31 -17.90
CA ILE A 28 21.13 -7.09 -17.26
C ILE A 28 20.10 -7.44 -16.17
N SER A 29 19.18 -8.37 -16.45
CA SER A 29 18.14 -8.76 -15.50
C SER A 29 18.70 -9.46 -14.26
N ASP A 30 19.67 -10.36 -14.42
CA ASP A 30 20.32 -11.00 -13.28
C ASP A 30 21.18 -10.02 -12.46
N MET A 31 21.86 -9.06 -13.12
CA MET A 31 22.56 -7.95 -12.45
C MET A 31 21.56 -7.04 -11.70
N CYS A 32 20.42 -6.71 -12.30
CA CYS A 32 19.36 -5.96 -11.64
C CYS A 32 18.80 -6.70 -10.42
N ARG A 33 18.66 -8.05 -10.43
CA ARG A 33 18.23 -8.82 -9.27
C ARG A 33 19.16 -8.63 -8.07
N ILE A 34 20.47 -8.56 -8.29
CA ILE A 34 21.44 -8.21 -7.23
C ILE A 34 21.13 -6.82 -6.65
N ASN A 35 20.96 -5.84 -7.52
CA ASN A 35 20.68 -4.46 -7.12
C ASN A 35 19.29 -4.28 -6.47
N ILE A 36 18.29 -5.07 -6.87
CA ILE A 36 16.97 -5.13 -6.24
C ILE A 36 17.09 -5.62 -4.79
N LEU A 37 17.84 -6.71 -4.55
CA LEU A 37 18.10 -7.20 -3.18
C LEU A 37 18.79 -6.14 -2.34
N TYR A 38 19.85 -5.52 -2.88
CA TYR A 38 20.53 -4.41 -2.23
C TYR A 38 19.55 -3.28 -1.86
N MET A 39 18.78 -2.79 -2.84
CA MET A 39 17.84 -1.69 -2.67
C MET A 39 16.82 -1.98 -1.56
N ILE A 40 16.21 -3.17 -1.55
CA ILE A 40 15.19 -3.58 -0.58
C ILE A 40 15.80 -3.78 0.81
N CYS A 41 16.94 -4.45 0.91
CA CYS A 41 17.61 -4.67 2.20
C CYS A 41 18.15 -3.37 2.79
N TYR A 42 18.65 -2.45 1.96
CA TYR A 42 19.11 -1.13 2.41
C TYR A 42 17.95 -0.26 2.93
N ALA A 43 16.80 -0.33 2.29
CA ALA A 43 15.58 0.35 2.73
C ALA A 43 14.88 -0.32 3.92
N GLY A 44 15.20 -1.58 4.22
CA GLY A 44 14.52 -2.40 5.22
C GLY A 44 13.14 -2.90 4.81
N SER A 45 12.68 -2.59 3.60
CA SER A 45 11.36 -3.00 3.09
C SER A 45 11.26 -2.85 1.58
N GLY A 46 10.36 -3.65 0.97
CA GLY A 46 10.11 -3.68 -0.48
C GLY A 46 9.57 -5.04 -0.92
N HIS A 47 9.30 -5.23 -2.20
CA HIS A 47 8.69 -6.46 -2.73
C HIS A 47 9.68 -7.22 -3.61
N ILE A 48 10.30 -8.28 -3.07
CA ILE A 48 11.31 -9.09 -3.80
C ILE A 48 10.64 -9.94 -4.88
N GLY A 49 9.66 -10.75 -4.48
CA GLY A 49 9.10 -11.80 -5.34
C GLY A 49 8.52 -11.28 -6.66
N SER A 50 7.72 -10.22 -6.62
CA SER A 50 7.14 -9.61 -7.83
C SER A 50 8.13 -8.76 -8.63
N SER A 51 9.15 -8.21 -7.99
CA SER A 51 10.25 -7.55 -8.70
C SER A 51 11.07 -8.56 -9.51
N PHE A 52 11.28 -9.75 -8.94
CA PHE A 52 12.05 -10.80 -9.61
C PHE A 52 11.30 -11.46 -10.77
N SER A 53 9.97 -11.60 -10.67
CA SER A 53 9.16 -12.17 -11.75
C SER A 53 9.12 -11.29 -13.00
N SER A 54 9.10 -9.96 -12.82
CA SER A 54 8.82 -9.00 -13.90
C SER A 54 10.05 -8.34 -14.52
N ILE A 55 11.24 -8.46 -13.91
CA ILE A 55 12.43 -7.72 -14.35
C ILE A 55 12.86 -8.04 -15.78
N ASP A 56 12.73 -9.30 -16.24
CA ASP A 56 13.09 -9.72 -17.60
C ASP A 56 12.22 -9.00 -18.64
N ILE A 57 10.91 -8.91 -18.37
CA ILE A 57 9.92 -8.21 -19.21
C ILE A 57 10.21 -6.69 -19.23
N MET A 58 10.48 -6.09 -18.06
CA MET A 58 10.75 -4.68 -17.94
C MET A 58 12.01 -4.28 -18.71
N ASN A 59 13.08 -5.06 -18.56
CA ASN A 59 14.33 -4.80 -19.28
C ASN A 59 14.18 -4.97 -20.79
N TRP A 60 13.39 -5.94 -21.27
CA TRP A 60 13.08 -6.09 -22.68
C TRP A 60 12.31 -4.89 -23.22
N ALA A 61 11.28 -4.45 -22.52
CA ALA A 61 10.49 -3.30 -22.91
C ALA A 61 11.30 -1.99 -22.94
N LEU A 62 12.10 -1.72 -21.91
CA LEU A 62 12.87 -0.47 -21.81
C LEU A 62 14.15 -0.45 -22.66
N GLY A 63 14.74 -1.60 -22.94
CA GLY A 63 15.96 -1.77 -23.72
C GLY A 63 15.71 -1.98 -25.21
N GLU A 64 15.05 -3.06 -25.58
CA GLU A 64 14.89 -3.46 -26.98
C GLU A 64 13.67 -2.83 -27.66
N LEU A 65 12.48 -2.89 -27.04
CA LEU A 65 11.27 -2.35 -27.67
C LEU A 65 11.31 -0.83 -27.80
N ASN A 66 11.94 -0.13 -26.85
CA ASN A 66 12.05 1.32 -26.90
C ASN A 66 12.82 1.85 -28.13
N LYS A 67 13.58 1.01 -28.82
CA LYS A 67 14.29 1.36 -30.07
C LYS A 67 13.39 1.39 -31.30
N ASN A 68 12.23 0.74 -31.24
CA ASN A 68 11.39 0.46 -32.41
C ASN A 68 10.27 1.47 -32.62
N TYR A 69 10.03 2.37 -31.67
CA TYR A 69 8.90 3.31 -31.71
C TYR A 69 9.35 4.75 -31.55
N GLU A 70 8.65 5.66 -32.20
CA GLU A 70 8.84 7.10 -32.01
C GLU A 70 8.58 7.48 -30.55
N LYS A 71 7.53 6.88 -29.95
CA LYS A 71 7.20 7.05 -28.54
C LYS A 71 6.64 5.76 -27.94
N LEU A 72 7.41 5.19 -27.04
CA LEU A 72 6.98 4.04 -26.24
C LEU A 72 6.62 4.50 -24.83
N TYR A 73 5.43 4.10 -24.37
CA TYR A 73 5.04 4.19 -22.97
C TYR A 73 5.05 2.78 -22.38
N PHE A 74 5.84 2.59 -21.37
CA PHE A 74 5.85 1.38 -20.55
C PHE A 74 5.64 1.75 -19.09
N PHE A 75 4.70 1.10 -18.42
CA PHE A 75 4.54 1.22 -16.97
C PHE A 75 3.93 -0.05 -16.37
N SER A 76 4.27 -0.33 -15.10
CA SER A 76 3.65 -1.40 -14.34
C SER A 76 2.44 -0.88 -13.59
N SER A 77 1.27 -1.44 -13.87
CA SER A 77 0.01 -1.12 -13.19
C SER A 77 -0.01 -1.61 -11.74
N LYS A 78 0.72 -2.70 -11.45
CA LYS A 78 0.83 -3.29 -10.10
C LYS A 78 1.42 -2.32 -9.08
N GLY A 79 2.47 -1.60 -9.47
CA GLY A 79 3.20 -0.66 -8.63
C GLY A 79 4.10 -1.28 -7.56
N HIS A 80 3.76 -2.42 -6.99
CA HIS A 80 4.57 -3.07 -5.95
C HIS A 80 5.87 -3.72 -6.47
N ASP A 81 6.04 -3.87 -7.78
CA ASP A 81 7.30 -4.22 -8.43
C ASP A 81 8.20 -3.00 -8.74
N ALA A 82 7.96 -1.89 -8.04
CA ALA A 82 8.75 -0.66 -8.16
C ALA A 82 10.28 -0.87 -8.09
N PRO A 83 10.82 -1.73 -7.19
CA PRO A 83 12.27 -1.99 -7.20
C PRO A 83 12.79 -2.53 -8.52
N ALA A 84 12.02 -3.35 -9.25
CA ALA A 84 12.41 -3.81 -10.59
C ALA A 84 12.38 -2.67 -11.61
N LEU A 85 11.30 -1.87 -11.63
CA LEU A 85 11.17 -0.74 -12.53
C LEU A 85 12.30 0.28 -12.31
N TYR A 86 12.60 0.63 -11.07
CA TYR A 86 13.67 1.56 -10.74
C TYR A 86 15.04 1.03 -11.14
N ASN A 87 15.32 -0.25 -10.88
CA ASN A 87 16.58 -0.87 -11.27
C ASN A 87 16.72 -0.97 -12.80
N SER A 88 15.64 -1.26 -13.53
CA SER A 88 15.64 -1.19 -14.98
C SER A 88 15.96 0.23 -15.47
N LEU A 89 15.31 1.26 -14.93
CA LEU A 89 15.56 2.65 -15.30
C LEU A 89 17.00 3.09 -14.96
N ILE A 90 17.56 2.64 -13.83
CA ILE A 90 18.96 2.89 -13.46
C ILE A 90 19.90 2.17 -14.42
N ALA A 91 19.66 0.90 -14.72
CA ALA A 91 20.48 0.09 -15.62
C ALA A 91 20.59 0.70 -17.02
N TYR A 92 19.50 1.31 -17.53
CA TYR A 92 19.46 2.00 -18.82
C TYR A 92 19.79 3.50 -18.73
N GLY A 93 20.35 4.00 -17.63
CA GLY A 93 20.77 5.40 -17.46
C GLY A 93 19.61 6.41 -17.43
N LYS A 94 18.36 5.95 -17.26
CA LYS A 94 17.16 6.80 -17.19
C LYS A 94 16.90 7.35 -15.78
N LEU A 95 17.48 6.75 -14.75
CA LEU A 95 17.54 7.24 -13.37
C LEU A 95 18.98 7.28 -12.89
N ASN A 96 19.29 8.25 -12.01
CA ASN A 96 20.61 8.38 -11.44
C ASN A 96 20.91 7.18 -10.52
N PHE A 97 22.10 6.62 -10.64
CA PHE A 97 22.57 5.48 -9.86
C PHE A 97 22.56 5.75 -8.35
N SER A 98 22.79 6.98 -7.91
CA SER A 98 22.74 7.36 -6.49
C SER A 98 21.38 7.08 -5.82
N LEU A 99 20.31 6.88 -6.61
CA LEU A 99 18.99 6.53 -6.12
C LEU A 99 18.87 5.05 -5.71
N LEU A 100 19.84 4.21 -6.03
CA LEU A 100 19.86 2.80 -5.66
C LEU A 100 19.72 2.56 -4.15
N SER A 101 20.29 3.45 -3.32
CA SER A 101 20.21 3.41 -1.85
C SER A 101 19.09 4.28 -1.25
N LYS A 102 18.19 4.80 -2.08
CA LYS A 102 17.18 5.79 -1.64
C LYS A 102 15.74 5.32 -1.81
N LEU A 103 15.47 4.02 -1.84
CA LEU A 103 14.10 3.50 -1.82
C LEU A 103 13.42 3.87 -0.50
N ARG A 104 12.18 4.35 -0.56
CA ARG A 104 11.38 4.76 0.61
C ARG A 104 12.08 5.79 1.50
N LYS A 105 12.76 6.74 0.87
CA LYS A 105 13.32 7.95 1.47
C LYS A 105 12.66 9.19 0.89
N ILE A 106 12.55 10.25 1.68
CA ILE A 106 11.82 11.46 1.28
C ILE A 106 12.38 12.12 0.02
N ASP A 107 13.71 12.13 -0.16
CA ASP A 107 14.39 12.65 -1.33
C ASP A 107 14.86 11.55 -2.27
N GLY A 108 14.12 10.46 -2.34
CA GLY A 108 14.50 9.27 -3.08
C GLY A 108 13.37 8.70 -3.94
N LEU A 109 13.30 7.37 -3.96
CA LEU A 109 12.33 6.62 -4.75
C LEU A 109 11.16 6.19 -3.86
N PRO A 110 9.91 6.50 -4.24
CA PRO A 110 8.74 6.07 -3.47
C PRO A 110 8.55 4.56 -3.50
N GLY A 111 7.80 4.04 -2.53
CA GLY A 111 7.51 2.60 -2.45
C GLY A 111 6.66 2.07 -3.61
N HIS A 112 5.82 2.92 -4.19
CA HIS A 112 5.12 2.70 -5.45
C HIS A 112 5.42 3.88 -6.39
N PRO A 113 5.58 3.64 -7.71
CA PRO A 113 5.95 4.68 -8.66
C PRO A 113 4.97 5.85 -8.70
N ASP A 114 5.50 7.07 -8.70
CA ASP A 114 4.74 8.30 -8.89
C ASP A 114 5.36 9.22 -9.94
N ILE A 115 4.58 10.18 -10.42
CA ILE A 115 4.94 11.11 -11.50
C ILE A 115 6.05 12.10 -11.11
N ASN A 116 6.42 12.21 -9.83
CA ASN A 116 7.53 13.04 -9.39
C ASN A 116 8.89 12.35 -9.64
N THR A 117 8.86 11.03 -9.88
CA THR A 117 10.04 10.26 -10.25
C THR A 117 10.29 10.40 -11.76
N PRO A 118 11.50 10.79 -12.23
CA PRO A 118 11.81 10.89 -13.65
C PRO A 118 11.50 9.60 -14.42
N ASN A 119 10.95 9.75 -15.64
CA ASN A 119 10.53 8.64 -16.50
C ASN A 119 9.38 7.77 -15.99
N ILE A 120 8.65 8.20 -14.96
CA ILE A 120 7.37 7.60 -14.53
C ILE A 120 6.22 8.40 -15.12
N PHE A 121 5.35 7.74 -15.89
CA PHE A 121 4.26 8.39 -16.63
C PHE A 121 2.98 8.55 -15.83
N THR A 122 2.80 7.72 -14.82
CA THR A 122 1.55 7.70 -14.03
C THR A 122 1.78 7.12 -12.64
N ASN A 123 1.02 7.61 -11.67
CA ASN A 123 0.98 7.04 -10.33
C ASN A 123 0.38 5.63 -10.37
N THR A 124 0.96 4.73 -9.59
CA THR A 124 0.52 3.35 -9.44
C THR A 124 0.45 2.95 -7.95
N GLY A 125 0.23 1.67 -7.65
CA GLY A 125 0.08 1.16 -6.28
C GLY A 125 -1.37 0.88 -5.89
N SER A 126 -2.35 1.66 -6.38
CA SER A 126 -3.75 1.26 -6.35
C SER A 126 -4.06 0.48 -7.63
N LEU A 127 -4.44 -0.80 -7.48
CA LEU A 127 -4.58 -1.76 -8.58
C LEU A 127 -5.78 -1.46 -9.49
N GLY A 128 -5.79 -2.04 -10.69
CA GLY A 128 -6.90 -2.04 -11.63
C GLY A 128 -6.95 -0.89 -12.64
N MET A 129 -6.18 0.20 -12.45
CA MET A 129 -6.34 1.43 -13.25
C MET A 129 -5.50 1.48 -14.54
N GLY A 130 -4.49 0.60 -14.69
CA GLY A 130 -3.47 0.74 -15.72
C GLY A 130 -3.99 0.71 -17.15
N ILE A 131 -4.91 -0.20 -17.44
CA ILE A 131 -5.49 -0.33 -18.80
C ILE A 131 -6.30 0.93 -19.15
N SER A 132 -7.10 1.44 -18.23
CA SER A 132 -7.86 2.69 -18.44
C SER A 132 -6.93 3.89 -18.72
N LYS A 133 -5.83 4.00 -17.96
CA LYS A 133 -4.81 5.04 -18.17
C LYS A 133 -4.13 4.90 -19.54
N SER A 134 -3.82 3.67 -19.96
CA SER A 134 -3.28 3.37 -21.29
C SER A 134 -4.21 3.87 -22.42
N LYS A 135 -5.51 3.63 -22.30
CA LYS A 135 -6.52 4.13 -23.25
C LYS A 135 -6.48 5.65 -23.36
N GLY A 136 -6.36 6.35 -22.23
CA GLY A 136 -6.25 7.82 -22.19
C GLY A 136 -5.00 8.31 -22.92
N ILE A 137 -3.85 7.66 -22.69
CA ILE A 137 -2.58 7.99 -23.38
C ILE A 137 -2.72 7.81 -24.89
N ILE A 138 -3.26 6.67 -25.34
CA ILE A 138 -3.45 6.37 -26.77
C ILE A 138 -4.33 7.42 -27.43
N LYS A 139 -5.51 7.68 -26.84
CA LYS A 139 -6.44 8.70 -27.38
C LYS A 139 -5.82 10.08 -27.47
N ALA A 140 -5.09 10.51 -26.43
CA ALA A 140 -4.39 11.78 -26.45
C ALA A 140 -3.30 11.86 -27.54
N ASN A 141 -2.54 10.77 -27.75
CA ASN A 141 -1.52 10.72 -28.79
C ASN A 141 -2.14 10.71 -30.20
N ARG A 142 -3.23 9.97 -30.43
CA ARG A 142 -3.97 10.00 -31.70
C ARG A 142 -4.46 11.41 -32.04
N LEU A 143 -5.02 12.15 -31.05
CA LEU A 143 -5.43 13.55 -31.25
C LEU A 143 -4.28 14.50 -31.56
N LYS A 144 -3.07 14.18 -31.08
CA LYS A 144 -1.85 14.96 -31.36
C LYS A 144 -1.11 14.52 -32.63
N GLY A 145 -1.57 13.48 -33.32
CA GLY A 145 -0.91 12.89 -34.48
C GLY A 145 0.42 12.18 -34.14
N ILE A 146 0.62 11.77 -32.88
CA ILE A 146 1.84 11.08 -32.42
C ILE A 146 1.67 9.58 -32.60
N ASN A 147 2.59 8.95 -33.34
CA ASN A 147 2.67 7.50 -33.43
C ASN A 147 3.29 6.93 -32.15
N SER A 148 2.52 6.20 -31.38
CA SER A 148 2.95 5.68 -30.08
C SER A 148 2.53 4.24 -29.86
N LYS A 149 3.26 3.57 -28.96
CA LYS A 149 2.91 2.25 -28.41
C LYS A 149 2.77 2.36 -26.90
N VAL A 150 1.79 1.68 -26.34
CA VAL A 150 1.57 1.65 -24.89
C VAL A 150 1.57 0.20 -24.42
N ILE A 151 2.53 -0.13 -23.57
CA ILE A 151 2.66 -1.43 -22.93
C ILE A 151 2.36 -1.26 -21.44
N VAL A 152 1.34 -1.94 -20.96
CA VAL A 152 0.97 -1.96 -19.54
C VAL A 152 1.19 -3.35 -18.95
N LEU A 153 2.02 -3.43 -17.93
CA LEU A 153 2.26 -4.66 -17.18
C LEU A 153 1.28 -4.73 -15.99
N THR A 154 0.42 -5.73 -16.00
CA THR A 154 -0.52 -6.03 -14.91
C THR A 154 -0.07 -7.26 -14.12
N GLY A 155 -0.60 -7.45 -12.91
CA GLY A 155 -0.46 -8.69 -12.15
C GLY A 155 -1.68 -9.59 -12.33
N ASP A 156 -1.49 -10.90 -12.14
CA ASP A 156 -2.58 -11.87 -12.11
C ASP A 156 -3.59 -11.58 -11.00
N GLY A 157 -3.15 -11.33 -9.75
CA GLY A 157 -4.05 -10.90 -8.67
C GLY A 157 -4.76 -9.58 -8.98
N GLU A 158 -4.11 -8.64 -9.67
CA GLU A 158 -4.72 -7.39 -10.10
C GLU A 158 -5.92 -7.60 -11.04
N LEU A 159 -5.96 -8.70 -11.80
CA LEU A 159 -7.10 -9.03 -12.67
C LEU A 159 -8.39 -9.34 -11.90
N GLN A 160 -8.35 -9.49 -10.59
CA GLN A 160 -9.56 -9.62 -9.76
C GLN A 160 -10.31 -8.30 -9.62
N GLU A 161 -9.64 -7.16 -9.82
CA GLU A 161 -10.26 -5.84 -9.81
C GLU A 161 -11.29 -5.68 -10.95
N GLY A 162 -12.51 -5.28 -10.62
CA GLY A 162 -13.59 -5.09 -11.58
C GLY A 162 -13.26 -4.08 -12.67
N GLN A 163 -12.49 -3.02 -12.35
CA GLN A 163 -12.10 -1.99 -13.31
C GLN A 163 -11.23 -2.52 -14.46
N ILE A 164 -10.49 -3.61 -14.28
CA ILE A 164 -9.77 -4.29 -15.38
C ILE A 164 -10.75 -4.68 -16.47
N TRP A 165 -11.80 -5.42 -16.13
CA TRP A 165 -12.80 -5.94 -17.08
C TRP A 165 -13.66 -4.82 -17.66
N GLU A 166 -14.06 -3.86 -16.84
CA GLU A 166 -14.75 -2.64 -17.28
C GLU A 166 -13.94 -1.90 -18.37
N SER A 167 -12.63 -1.79 -18.19
CA SER A 167 -11.75 -1.08 -19.12
C SER A 167 -11.66 -1.75 -20.50
N LEU A 168 -11.83 -3.08 -20.58
CA LEU A 168 -11.72 -3.84 -21.84
C LEU A 168 -12.93 -3.69 -22.76
N ASN A 169 -14.11 -3.35 -22.25
CA ASN A 169 -15.36 -3.35 -23.02
C ASN A 169 -15.29 -2.60 -24.36
N ARG A 170 -14.50 -1.55 -24.47
CA ARG A 170 -14.41 -0.73 -25.69
C ARG A 170 -13.07 -0.82 -26.42
N VAL A 171 -12.10 -1.57 -25.89
CA VAL A 171 -10.74 -1.62 -26.46
C VAL A 171 -10.75 -2.12 -27.90
N SER A 172 -11.44 -3.24 -28.16
CA SER A 172 -11.56 -3.81 -29.50
C SER A 172 -12.44 -2.95 -30.42
N GLN A 173 -13.57 -2.44 -29.91
CA GLN A 173 -14.49 -1.59 -30.68
C GLN A 173 -13.85 -0.27 -31.13
N GLU A 174 -12.97 0.31 -30.31
CA GLU A 174 -12.23 1.53 -30.61
C GLU A 174 -10.90 1.26 -31.35
N GLU A 175 -10.64 0.01 -31.67
CA GLU A 175 -9.44 -0.45 -32.39
C GLU A 175 -8.15 0.14 -31.80
N LEU A 176 -7.97 0.01 -30.46
CA LEU A 176 -6.81 0.55 -29.78
C LEU A 176 -5.56 -0.31 -30.01
N ASN A 177 -5.10 -0.37 -31.27
CA ASN A 177 -4.02 -1.26 -31.74
C ASN A 177 -2.65 -0.94 -31.16
N GLU A 178 -2.50 0.25 -30.57
CA GLU A 178 -1.31 0.68 -29.85
C GLU A 178 -1.19 0.02 -28.47
N LEU A 179 -2.28 -0.58 -27.94
CA LEU A 179 -2.30 -1.19 -26.62
C LEU A 179 -1.78 -2.62 -26.64
N ILE A 180 -0.78 -2.91 -25.80
CA ILE A 180 -0.39 -4.25 -25.42
C ILE A 180 -0.46 -4.40 -23.91
N ILE A 181 -1.27 -5.33 -23.45
CA ILE A 181 -1.40 -5.69 -22.03
C ILE A 181 -0.49 -6.90 -21.79
N VAL A 182 0.39 -6.80 -20.82
CA VAL A 182 1.22 -7.92 -20.38
C VAL A 182 0.76 -8.34 -18.99
N VAL A 183 0.35 -9.57 -18.83
CA VAL A 183 -0.04 -10.14 -17.54
C VAL A 183 1.12 -10.91 -16.95
N ASP A 184 1.72 -10.42 -15.86
CA ASP A 184 2.68 -11.16 -15.04
C ASP A 184 1.93 -12.24 -14.25
N ASN A 185 1.74 -13.40 -14.90
CA ASN A 185 0.93 -14.51 -14.42
C ASN A 185 1.75 -15.47 -13.55
N LYS A 186 1.96 -15.08 -12.29
CA LYS A 186 2.75 -15.80 -11.29
C LYS A 186 1.98 -16.92 -10.61
N LYS A 187 0.64 -16.92 -10.72
CA LYS A 187 -0.31 -17.77 -10.00
C LYS A 187 -0.23 -17.63 -8.47
N LEU A 188 0.40 -16.56 -8.01
CA LEU A 188 0.64 -16.26 -6.59
C LEU A 188 0.45 -14.76 -6.34
N GLN A 189 -0.52 -14.40 -5.49
CA GLN A 189 -0.85 -13.02 -5.12
C GLN A 189 0.08 -12.50 -4.01
N SER A 190 -0.48 -11.88 -2.96
CA SER A 190 0.32 -11.39 -1.84
C SER A 190 1.12 -12.53 -1.21
N ASP A 191 0.46 -13.46 -0.57
CA ASP A 191 1.10 -14.53 0.19
C ASP A 191 0.58 -15.92 -0.16
N ARG A 192 -0.53 -16.00 -0.93
CA ARG A 192 -1.24 -17.23 -1.31
C ARG A 192 -1.37 -17.36 -2.82
N THR A 193 -1.73 -18.56 -3.28
CA THR A 193 -2.00 -18.79 -4.70
C THR A 193 -3.30 -18.09 -5.12
N VAL A 194 -3.32 -17.55 -6.34
CA VAL A 194 -4.53 -16.96 -6.96
C VAL A 194 -5.71 -17.94 -6.90
N LYS A 195 -5.45 -19.22 -7.11
CA LYS A 195 -6.48 -20.27 -7.09
C LYS A 195 -7.19 -20.40 -5.73
N ILE A 196 -6.47 -20.20 -4.62
CA ILE A 196 -7.07 -20.29 -3.27
C ILE A 196 -7.78 -19.00 -2.92
N THR A 197 -7.19 -17.84 -3.29
CA THR A 197 -7.76 -16.54 -2.95
C THR A 197 -9.00 -16.24 -3.78
N SER A 198 -8.87 -16.15 -5.10
CA SER A 198 -9.98 -16.00 -6.04
C SER A 198 -9.55 -16.48 -7.42
N ASP A 199 -10.02 -17.65 -7.84
CA ASP A 199 -9.60 -18.29 -9.07
C ASP A 199 -10.06 -17.50 -10.29
N LEU A 200 -9.11 -17.07 -11.10
CA LEU A 200 -9.37 -16.34 -12.34
C LEU A 200 -9.82 -17.24 -13.51
N GLY A 201 -9.73 -18.56 -13.36
CA GLY A 201 -10.03 -19.50 -14.44
C GLY A 201 -9.12 -19.29 -15.66
N ASP A 202 -9.68 -19.42 -16.86
CA ASP A 202 -8.95 -19.25 -18.11
C ASP A 202 -8.81 -17.77 -18.50
N ILE A 203 -7.68 -17.18 -18.10
CA ILE A 203 -7.37 -15.76 -18.36
C ILE A 203 -7.29 -15.47 -19.85
N GLU A 204 -6.72 -16.39 -20.65
CA GLU A 204 -6.56 -16.20 -22.10
C GLU A 204 -7.91 -16.09 -22.79
N ASN A 205 -8.84 -17.00 -22.49
CA ASN A 205 -10.18 -16.97 -23.06
C ASN A 205 -11.01 -15.77 -22.54
N LYS A 206 -10.79 -15.32 -21.31
CA LYS A 206 -11.40 -14.07 -20.82
C LYS A 206 -11.00 -12.89 -21.68
N PHE A 207 -9.71 -12.65 -21.94
CA PHE A 207 -9.28 -11.55 -22.81
C PHE A 207 -9.82 -11.71 -24.24
N LYS A 208 -9.78 -12.91 -24.80
CA LYS A 208 -10.34 -13.20 -26.14
C LYS A 208 -11.83 -12.87 -26.25
N SER A 209 -12.61 -13.09 -25.18
CA SER A 209 -14.05 -12.76 -25.16
C SER A 209 -14.33 -11.27 -25.28
N PHE A 210 -13.38 -10.40 -24.92
CA PHE A 210 -13.42 -8.96 -25.14
C PHE A 210 -12.88 -8.54 -26.53
N GLY A 211 -12.54 -9.50 -27.40
CA GLY A 211 -11.99 -9.22 -28.73
C GLY A 211 -10.51 -8.82 -28.70
N ILE A 212 -9.78 -9.15 -27.64
CA ILE A 212 -8.36 -8.88 -27.50
C ILE A 212 -7.56 -10.08 -28.05
N GLU A 213 -6.65 -9.82 -28.97
CA GLU A 213 -5.72 -10.85 -29.46
C GLU A 213 -4.81 -11.30 -28.33
N THR A 214 -4.80 -12.59 -28.01
CA THR A 214 -4.11 -13.10 -26.83
C THR A 214 -3.18 -14.25 -27.17
N VAL A 215 -2.00 -14.24 -26.56
CA VAL A 215 -1.02 -15.32 -26.60
C VAL A 215 -0.46 -15.58 -25.21
N SER A 216 -0.05 -16.81 -24.95
CA SER A 216 0.64 -17.22 -23.72
C SER A 216 2.08 -17.61 -24.01
N CYS A 217 3.00 -17.29 -23.10
CA CYS A 217 4.40 -17.68 -23.18
C CYS A 217 5.01 -17.89 -21.79
N ASP A 218 6.22 -18.46 -21.73
CA ASP A 218 7.07 -18.35 -20.55
C ASP A 218 7.56 -16.90 -20.41
N GLY A 219 7.10 -16.18 -19.38
CA GLY A 219 7.44 -14.78 -19.15
C GLY A 219 8.85 -14.58 -18.57
N ASN A 220 9.49 -15.62 -18.07
CA ASN A 220 10.88 -15.59 -17.61
C ASN A 220 11.88 -16.06 -18.70
N SER A 221 11.37 -16.52 -19.85
CA SER A 221 12.15 -16.74 -21.06
C SER A 221 12.08 -15.51 -21.98
N VAL A 222 13.13 -14.71 -22.00
CA VAL A 222 13.22 -13.51 -22.86
C VAL A 222 12.96 -13.86 -24.33
N GLU A 223 13.42 -15.03 -24.78
CA GLU A 223 13.24 -15.51 -26.15
C GLU A 223 11.76 -15.80 -26.46
N GLU A 224 11.04 -16.49 -25.57
CA GLU A 224 9.61 -16.77 -25.76
C GLU A 224 8.78 -15.50 -25.66
N PHE A 225 9.10 -14.62 -24.70
CA PHE A 225 8.42 -13.35 -24.56
C PHE A 225 8.59 -12.46 -25.80
N SER A 226 9.80 -12.38 -26.38
CA SER A 226 10.03 -11.61 -27.60
C SER A 226 9.22 -12.13 -28.78
N LYS A 227 9.18 -13.46 -28.97
CA LYS A 227 8.36 -14.09 -30.01
C LYS A 227 6.85 -13.84 -29.82
N ALA A 228 6.38 -13.92 -28.57
CA ALA A 228 4.99 -13.64 -28.23
C ALA A 228 4.64 -12.16 -28.53
N PHE A 229 5.54 -11.23 -28.19
CA PHE A 229 5.38 -9.82 -28.47
C PHE A 229 5.30 -9.55 -29.98
N GLU A 230 6.24 -10.07 -30.78
CA GLU A 230 6.24 -9.96 -32.24
C GLU A 230 4.96 -10.56 -32.86
N SER A 231 4.51 -11.70 -32.36
CA SER A 231 3.26 -12.33 -32.82
C SER A 231 2.05 -11.44 -32.60
N ILE A 232 1.92 -10.82 -31.41
CA ILE A 232 0.81 -9.90 -31.10
C ILE A 232 0.90 -8.64 -31.95
N GLU A 233 2.09 -8.05 -32.08
CA GLU A 233 2.29 -6.81 -32.80
C GLU A 233 1.96 -6.94 -34.29
N SER A 234 2.32 -8.08 -34.90
CA SER A 234 2.06 -8.36 -36.33
C SER A 234 0.57 -8.38 -36.68
N ARG A 235 -0.30 -8.65 -35.71
CA ARG A 235 -1.76 -8.72 -35.91
C ARG A 235 -2.43 -7.36 -36.06
N LYS A 236 -1.75 -6.27 -35.68
CA LYS A 236 -2.26 -4.88 -35.74
C LYS A 236 -3.64 -4.73 -35.08
N LYS A 237 -3.81 -5.36 -33.93
CA LYS A 237 -5.00 -5.32 -33.08
C LYS A 237 -4.59 -5.11 -31.63
N PRO A 238 -5.51 -4.69 -30.75
CA PRO A 238 -5.23 -4.66 -29.32
C PRO A 238 -4.82 -6.06 -28.84
N GLY A 239 -3.75 -6.13 -28.06
CA GLY A 239 -3.16 -7.42 -27.70
C GLY A 239 -2.97 -7.62 -26.21
N ALA A 240 -2.99 -8.90 -25.79
CA ALA A 240 -2.61 -9.33 -24.45
C ALA A 240 -1.59 -10.48 -24.52
N ILE A 241 -0.57 -10.42 -23.69
CA ILE A 241 0.43 -11.47 -23.50
C ILE A 241 0.28 -12.00 -22.08
N ILE A 242 -0.10 -13.26 -21.96
CA ILE A 242 -0.13 -13.94 -20.66
C ILE A 242 1.27 -14.51 -20.42
N ALA A 243 2.10 -13.73 -19.76
CA ALA A 243 3.47 -14.09 -19.41
C ALA A 243 3.45 -14.95 -18.14
N ASN A 244 3.55 -16.28 -18.31
CA ASN A 244 3.65 -17.21 -17.20
C ASN A 244 5.02 -17.05 -16.55
N THR A 245 5.06 -16.51 -15.33
CA THR A 245 6.28 -16.23 -14.60
C THR A 245 6.32 -16.99 -13.28
N VAL A 246 7.48 -17.01 -12.64
CA VAL A 246 7.67 -17.56 -11.30
C VAL A 246 7.95 -16.42 -10.34
N LYS A 247 7.14 -16.27 -9.29
CA LYS A 247 7.39 -15.30 -8.22
C LYS A 247 8.73 -15.62 -7.54
N GLY A 248 9.65 -14.65 -7.47
CA GLY A 248 10.99 -14.88 -6.94
C GLY A 248 11.98 -15.54 -7.93
N PHE A 249 11.66 -15.55 -9.24
CA PHE A 249 12.51 -16.13 -10.27
C PHE A 249 13.95 -15.60 -10.26
N GLY A 250 14.91 -16.49 -10.48
CA GLY A 250 16.34 -16.16 -10.54
C GLY A 250 17.14 -16.58 -9.32
N VAL A 251 16.47 -16.81 -8.17
CA VAL A 251 17.06 -17.38 -6.95
C VAL A 251 16.25 -18.60 -6.54
N SER A 252 16.86 -19.78 -6.65
CA SER A 252 16.16 -21.08 -6.60
C SER A 252 15.28 -21.29 -5.37
N PHE A 253 15.74 -20.88 -4.17
CA PHE A 253 15.00 -21.06 -2.92
C PHE A 253 13.94 -19.98 -2.66
N MET A 254 13.82 -18.97 -3.53
CA MET A 254 12.80 -17.92 -3.49
C MET A 254 11.62 -18.19 -4.43
N HIS A 255 11.66 -19.25 -5.21
CA HIS A 255 10.63 -19.56 -6.18
C HIS A 255 9.29 -19.83 -5.52
N GLY A 256 8.23 -19.17 -6.01
CA GLY A 256 6.87 -19.30 -5.48
C GLY A 256 6.18 -20.61 -5.84
N ASP A 257 6.65 -21.31 -6.90
CA ASP A 257 6.16 -22.64 -7.30
C ASP A 257 6.61 -23.77 -6.35
N LEU A 258 7.53 -23.47 -5.41
CA LEU A 258 7.91 -24.38 -4.32
C LEU A 258 6.94 -24.32 -3.13
N LEU A 259 5.98 -23.39 -3.14
CA LEU A 259 5.02 -23.20 -2.05
C LEU A 259 4.08 -24.40 -1.96
N LYS A 260 3.99 -25.02 -0.79
CA LYS A 260 3.05 -26.10 -0.52
C LYS A 260 1.68 -25.56 -0.17
N GLU A 261 0.67 -26.41 -0.36
CA GLU A 261 -0.69 -26.05 0.02
C GLU A 261 -0.80 -25.66 1.51
N GLY A 262 -1.42 -24.52 1.77
CA GLY A 262 -1.56 -23.96 3.13
C GLY A 262 -0.36 -23.16 3.66
N GLU A 263 0.75 -23.09 2.92
CA GLU A 263 1.89 -22.24 3.27
C GLU A 263 1.71 -20.82 2.75
N PHE A 264 2.38 -19.86 3.41
CA PHE A 264 2.47 -18.47 2.97
C PHE A 264 3.81 -18.19 2.30
N TYR A 265 3.79 -17.42 1.22
CA TYR A 265 5.00 -17.02 0.51
C TYR A 265 5.81 -15.99 1.31
N LYS A 266 7.05 -16.32 1.67
CA LYS A 266 7.88 -15.57 2.63
C LYS A 266 8.62 -14.36 2.04
N PHE A 267 8.69 -14.23 0.71
CA PHE A 267 9.45 -13.19 0.02
C PHE A 267 8.55 -12.19 -0.70
N HIS A 268 7.31 -12.02 -0.22
CA HIS A 268 6.40 -11.05 -0.80
C HIS A 268 6.84 -9.62 -0.49
N SER A 269 6.95 -9.27 0.77
CA SER A 269 7.33 -7.93 1.24
C SER A 269 8.33 -8.01 2.39
N GLY A 270 9.03 -6.88 2.66
CA GLY A 270 10.04 -6.80 3.71
C GLY A 270 11.46 -7.02 3.22
N SER A 271 12.42 -6.88 4.14
CA SER A 271 13.84 -7.23 3.92
C SER A 271 14.10 -8.66 4.37
N ILE A 272 15.23 -9.21 3.94
CA ILE A 272 15.67 -10.56 4.29
C ILE A 272 16.89 -10.51 5.23
N ALA A 273 17.12 -11.59 5.99
CA ALA A 273 18.28 -11.72 6.85
C ALA A 273 19.59 -11.79 6.04
N GLN A 274 20.72 -11.40 6.67
CA GLN A 274 22.04 -11.39 6.02
C GLN A 274 22.40 -12.73 5.36
N GLU A 275 22.15 -13.84 6.04
CA GLU A 275 22.47 -15.19 5.51
C GLU A 275 21.69 -15.51 4.23
N ILE A 276 20.42 -15.12 4.19
CA ILE A 276 19.55 -15.32 3.01
C ILE A 276 20.02 -14.41 1.88
N PHE A 277 20.38 -13.16 2.20
CA PHE A 277 20.93 -12.20 1.24
C PHE A 277 22.22 -12.76 0.61
N ASP A 278 23.20 -13.16 1.43
CA ASP A 278 24.49 -13.66 0.95
C ASP A 278 24.34 -14.91 0.07
N LYS A 279 23.43 -15.81 0.44
CA LYS A 279 23.10 -17.00 -0.37
C LYS A 279 22.51 -16.61 -1.73
N ALA A 280 21.61 -15.66 -1.77
CA ALA A 280 21.00 -15.19 -3.01
C ALA A 280 22.01 -14.49 -3.92
N ILE A 281 22.87 -13.64 -3.35
CA ILE A 281 23.94 -12.96 -4.08
C ILE A 281 24.93 -13.97 -4.67
N LEU A 282 25.33 -14.99 -3.91
CA LEU A 282 26.24 -16.05 -4.39
C LEU A 282 25.63 -16.79 -5.59
N GLU A 283 24.35 -17.17 -5.52
CA GLU A 283 23.67 -17.87 -6.60
C GLU A 283 23.59 -17.01 -7.86
N LEU A 284 23.17 -15.74 -7.72
CA LEU A 284 23.07 -14.81 -8.85
C LEU A 284 24.46 -14.52 -9.48
N ASN A 285 25.48 -14.27 -8.65
CA ASN A 285 26.83 -14.03 -9.12
C ASN A 285 27.38 -15.22 -9.91
N ASN A 286 27.20 -16.46 -9.41
CA ASN A 286 27.60 -17.68 -10.12
C ASN A 286 26.85 -17.85 -11.45
N LYS A 287 25.56 -17.55 -11.46
CA LYS A 287 24.72 -17.61 -12.68
C LYS A 287 25.19 -16.63 -13.75
N ILE A 288 25.47 -15.36 -13.37
CA ILE A 288 25.99 -14.34 -14.27
C ILE A 288 27.36 -14.75 -14.81
N THR A 289 28.30 -15.15 -13.94
CA THR A 289 29.64 -15.57 -14.32
C THR A 289 29.64 -16.77 -15.27
N LYS A 290 28.78 -17.75 -14.99
CA LYS A 290 28.59 -18.92 -15.89
C LYS A 290 28.06 -18.48 -17.26
N SER A 291 27.06 -17.60 -17.32
CA SER A 291 26.50 -17.09 -18.58
C SER A 291 27.52 -16.33 -19.41
N ILE A 292 28.39 -15.52 -18.77
CA ILE A 292 29.49 -14.83 -19.43
C ILE A 292 30.49 -15.83 -20.01
N TYR A 293 30.91 -16.82 -19.21
CA TYR A 293 31.88 -17.83 -19.61
C TYR A 293 31.38 -18.67 -20.81
N GLU A 294 30.16 -19.18 -20.72
CA GLU A 294 29.57 -20.03 -21.78
C GLU A 294 29.36 -19.25 -23.09
N SER A 295 29.01 -17.97 -23.01
CA SER A 295 28.81 -17.12 -24.19
C SER A 295 30.10 -16.57 -24.78
N LYS A 296 31.24 -16.76 -24.13
CA LYS A 296 32.58 -16.31 -24.55
C LYS A 296 32.67 -14.79 -24.79
N ILE A 297 31.84 -13.99 -24.12
CA ILE A 297 31.90 -12.54 -24.21
C ILE A 297 33.05 -11.99 -23.35
N LYS A 298 33.68 -10.91 -23.83
CA LYS A 298 34.70 -10.18 -23.07
C LYS A 298 34.01 -9.17 -22.16
N PHE A 299 33.53 -9.63 -21.03
CA PHE A 299 32.91 -8.81 -20.00
C PHE A 299 33.27 -9.38 -18.62
N ASP A 300 33.61 -8.52 -17.69
CA ASP A 300 33.86 -8.86 -16.30
C ASP A 300 33.26 -7.81 -15.38
N PHE A 301 32.86 -8.21 -14.19
CA PHE A 301 32.30 -7.30 -13.20
C PHE A 301 32.73 -7.68 -11.79
N LYS A 302 32.67 -6.72 -10.88
CA LYS A 302 32.94 -6.92 -9.46
C LYS A 302 31.81 -6.38 -8.62
N LEU A 303 31.49 -7.08 -7.54
CA LEU A 303 30.56 -6.59 -6.54
C LEU A 303 31.20 -5.46 -5.73
N SER A 304 30.45 -4.39 -5.55
CA SER A 304 30.70 -3.31 -4.59
C SER A 304 29.91 -3.58 -3.31
N PHE A 305 30.28 -2.94 -2.20
CA PHE A 305 29.68 -3.20 -0.89
C PHE A 305 29.39 -1.92 -0.13
N ASN A 306 28.24 -1.89 0.56
CA ASN A 306 27.90 -0.86 1.54
C ASN A 306 27.33 -1.52 2.80
N ASP A 307 27.50 -0.87 3.94
CA ASP A 307 26.77 -1.26 5.14
C ASP A 307 25.35 -0.71 5.11
N SER A 308 24.37 -1.54 5.51
CA SER A 308 23.00 -1.06 5.69
C SER A 308 22.95 -0.08 6.87
N PRO A 309 22.07 0.91 6.84
CA PRO A 309 21.77 1.72 8.02
C PRO A 309 21.40 0.81 9.20
N ASP A 310 21.85 1.17 10.41
CA ASP A 310 21.40 0.52 11.63
C ASP A 310 19.90 0.80 11.81
N ILE A 311 19.09 -0.24 11.69
CA ILE A 311 17.69 -0.17 12.10
C ILE A 311 17.71 -0.30 13.62
N ALA A 312 17.60 0.83 14.32
CA ALA A 312 17.59 0.88 15.77
C ALA A 312 16.51 -0.09 16.30
N LYS A 313 16.92 -1.13 17.02
CA LYS A 313 16.02 -1.94 17.82
C LYS A 313 15.53 -1.05 18.96
N LYS A 314 14.22 -0.78 19.01
CA LYS A 314 13.61 -0.09 20.14
C LYS A 314 13.35 -1.12 21.24
N ASP A 315 13.96 -0.91 22.40
CA ASP A 315 13.81 -1.80 23.58
C ASP A 315 12.54 -1.50 24.40
N ASN A 316 11.71 -0.55 23.97
CA ASN A 316 10.50 -0.16 24.69
C ASN A 316 9.32 -1.08 24.36
N ILE A 317 8.44 -1.33 25.34
CA ILE A 317 7.18 -2.04 25.15
C ILE A 317 6.32 -1.22 24.19
N GLN A 318 6.05 -1.79 23.02
CA GLN A 318 5.22 -1.17 22.00
C GLN A 318 3.87 -1.88 21.94
N GLN A 319 2.78 -1.11 21.81
CA GLN A 319 1.45 -1.64 21.56
C GLN A 319 1.25 -1.96 20.08
N SER A 320 0.48 -3.02 19.80
CA SER A 320 0.12 -3.47 18.46
C SER A 320 -1.38 -3.75 18.37
N LEU A 321 -2.11 -2.85 17.72
CA LEU A 321 -3.57 -3.01 17.56
C LEU A 321 -3.94 -4.25 16.75
N LEU A 322 -3.10 -4.66 15.80
CA LEU A 322 -3.33 -5.84 14.96
C LEU A 322 -3.43 -7.13 15.79
N SER A 323 -2.47 -7.35 16.69
CA SER A 323 -2.46 -8.54 17.55
C SER A 323 -3.66 -8.58 18.50
N SER A 324 -4.01 -7.42 19.07
CA SER A 324 -5.19 -7.29 19.94
C SER A 324 -6.47 -7.54 19.15
N TYR A 325 -6.58 -7.01 17.93
CA TYR A 325 -7.74 -7.24 17.06
C TYR A 325 -7.92 -8.71 16.70
N SER A 326 -6.84 -9.38 16.27
CA SER A 326 -6.84 -10.81 15.93
C SER A 326 -7.38 -11.68 17.07
N ASN A 327 -6.94 -11.40 18.29
CA ASN A 327 -7.43 -12.10 19.48
C ASN A 327 -8.89 -11.77 19.80
N SER A 328 -9.25 -10.49 19.72
CA SER A 328 -10.58 -10.00 20.08
C SER A 328 -11.67 -10.54 19.15
N ILE A 329 -11.46 -10.51 17.83
CA ILE A 329 -12.44 -11.00 16.85
C ILE A 329 -12.68 -12.51 17.01
N VAL A 330 -11.62 -13.29 17.26
CA VAL A 330 -11.74 -14.73 17.54
C VAL A 330 -12.53 -15.00 18.81
N ASN A 331 -12.28 -14.23 19.88
CA ASN A 331 -12.97 -14.38 21.14
C ASN A 331 -14.46 -14.02 21.02
N GLU A 332 -14.80 -12.96 20.33
CA GLU A 332 -16.19 -12.57 20.08
C GLU A 332 -16.91 -13.56 19.14
N ALA A 333 -16.24 -14.08 18.11
CA ALA A 333 -16.80 -15.07 17.20
C ALA A 333 -17.10 -16.43 17.88
N ARG A 334 -16.40 -16.78 18.96
CA ARG A 334 -16.74 -17.97 19.79
C ARG A 334 -18.08 -17.80 20.50
N LYS A 335 -18.39 -16.57 20.94
CA LYS A 335 -19.60 -16.23 21.68
C LYS A 335 -20.80 -15.98 20.75
N ASN A 336 -20.53 -15.40 19.57
CA ASN A 336 -21.55 -14.99 18.62
C ASN A 336 -21.33 -15.64 17.25
N LYS A 337 -22.18 -16.61 16.91
CA LYS A 337 -22.13 -17.34 15.64
C LYS A 337 -22.55 -16.51 14.42
N LYS A 338 -23.14 -15.34 14.62
CA LYS A 338 -23.56 -14.43 13.53
C LYS A 338 -22.41 -13.65 12.92
N ILE A 339 -21.24 -13.60 13.57
CA ILE A 339 -20.07 -12.88 13.08
C ILE A 339 -19.50 -13.63 11.88
N ILE A 340 -19.39 -12.91 10.75
CA ILE A 340 -18.76 -13.37 9.51
C ILE A 340 -17.65 -12.37 9.17
N ALA A 341 -16.44 -12.85 8.85
CA ALA A 341 -15.33 -12.02 8.38
C ALA A 341 -15.20 -12.14 6.86
N LEU A 342 -15.13 -11.00 6.17
CA LEU A 342 -14.82 -10.91 4.73
C LEU A 342 -13.45 -10.23 4.59
N ASP A 343 -12.60 -10.77 3.72
CA ASP A 343 -11.24 -10.24 3.48
C ASP A 343 -10.97 -10.09 1.97
N GLY A 344 -10.09 -9.16 1.64
CA GLY A 344 -9.68 -8.84 0.27
C GLY A 344 -8.20 -9.13 0.00
N ASP A 345 -7.74 -10.39 0.12
CA ASP A 345 -6.35 -10.83 -0.07
C ASP A 345 -5.35 -10.20 0.93
N LEU A 346 -5.79 -9.93 2.16
CA LEU A 346 -4.99 -9.24 3.18
C LEU A 346 -5.00 -9.95 4.54
N VAL A 347 -5.31 -11.23 4.58
CA VAL A 347 -5.51 -12.01 5.82
C VAL A 347 -4.36 -11.90 6.84
N LEU A 348 -3.10 -11.73 6.37
CA LEU A 348 -1.94 -11.49 7.23
C LEU A 348 -1.96 -10.07 7.84
N ASP A 349 -2.23 -9.07 7.00
CA ASP A 349 -2.19 -7.66 7.36
C ASP A 349 -3.42 -7.22 8.17
N THR A 350 -4.51 -7.98 8.08
CA THR A 350 -5.77 -7.75 8.81
C THR A 350 -5.90 -8.61 10.08
N GLY A 351 -4.95 -9.54 10.29
CA GLY A 351 -4.90 -10.40 11.49
C GLY A 351 -5.95 -11.51 11.53
N LEU A 352 -6.46 -11.95 10.37
CA LEU A 352 -7.56 -12.92 10.28
C LEU A 352 -7.15 -14.39 10.19
N ILE A 353 -5.85 -14.72 10.18
CA ILE A 353 -5.36 -16.10 10.06
C ILE A 353 -6.01 -17.03 11.09
N GLU A 354 -6.05 -16.61 12.35
CA GLU A 354 -6.61 -17.42 13.43
C GLU A 354 -8.15 -17.52 13.37
N PHE A 355 -8.81 -16.49 12.81
CA PHE A 355 -10.26 -16.54 12.55
C PHE A 355 -10.57 -17.56 11.46
N GLU A 356 -9.88 -17.47 10.32
CA GLU A 356 -10.04 -18.40 9.19
C GLU A 356 -9.82 -19.86 9.62
N LYS A 357 -8.75 -20.14 10.39
CA LYS A 357 -8.46 -21.50 10.89
C LYS A 357 -9.54 -22.05 11.81
N LYS A 358 -10.12 -21.20 12.66
CA LYS A 358 -11.09 -21.63 13.68
C LYS A 358 -12.53 -21.64 13.19
N PHE A 359 -12.85 -20.81 12.21
CA PHE A 359 -14.20 -20.61 11.70
C PHE A 359 -14.21 -20.52 10.16
N PRO A 360 -13.69 -21.55 9.44
CA PRO A 360 -13.57 -21.50 7.99
C PRO A 360 -14.91 -21.29 7.28
N GLU A 361 -16.02 -21.77 7.86
CA GLU A 361 -17.38 -21.59 7.34
C GLU A 361 -17.95 -20.17 7.51
N ARG A 362 -17.24 -19.32 8.25
CA ARG A 362 -17.61 -17.91 8.52
C ARG A 362 -16.53 -16.92 8.06
N PHE A 363 -15.56 -17.42 7.33
CA PHE A 363 -14.54 -16.63 6.66
C PHE A 363 -14.80 -16.64 5.15
N ILE A 364 -14.89 -15.46 4.55
CA ILE A 364 -15.11 -15.30 3.11
C ILE A 364 -13.93 -14.55 2.53
N GLU A 365 -13.11 -15.25 1.76
CA GLU A 365 -12.08 -14.61 0.95
C GLU A 365 -12.69 -14.14 -0.37
N CYS A 366 -12.68 -12.82 -0.59
CA CYS A 366 -13.28 -12.20 -1.77
C CYS A 366 -12.27 -11.94 -2.89
N GLY A 367 -10.97 -12.03 -2.60
CA GLY A 367 -9.93 -11.56 -3.47
C GLY A 367 -9.87 -10.03 -3.55
N ILE A 368 -9.09 -9.50 -4.48
CA ILE A 368 -8.94 -8.04 -4.65
C ILE A 368 -10.19 -7.49 -5.37
N ALA A 369 -11.32 -7.45 -4.66
CA ALA A 369 -12.65 -7.12 -5.18
C ALA A 369 -13.52 -6.43 -4.12
N GLU A 370 -13.09 -5.26 -3.64
CA GLU A 370 -13.70 -4.57 -2.50
C GLU A 370 -15.15 -4.18 -2.74
N GLN A 371 -15.55 -3.87 -3.99
CA GLN A 371 -16.93 -3.52 -4.33
C GLN A 371 -17.87 -4.73 -4.17
N ASP A 372 -17.44 -5.90 -4.64
CA ASP A 372 -18.18 -7.15 -4.47
C ASP A 372 -18.25 -7.55 -2.99
N MET A 373 -17.14 -7.50 -2.28
CA MET A 373 -17.03 -7.81 -0.85
C MET A 373 -18.02 -6.98 -0.02
N VAL A 374 -18.10 -5.68 -0.25
CA VAL A 374 -19.00 -4.79 0.50
C VAL A 374 -20.46 -5.02 0.12
N SER A 375 -20.76 -5.33 -1.14
CA SER A 375 -22.13 -5.68 -1.58
C SER A 375 -22.60 -6.98 -0.92
N GLN A 376 -21.74 -8.01 -0.87
CA GLN A 376 -22.03 -9.26 -0.16
C GLN A 376 -22.29 -9.02 1.34
N ALA A 377 -21.47 -8.17 1.98
CA ALA A 377 -21.63 -7.84 3.38
C ALA A 377 -23.00 -7.21 3.68
N GLY A 378 -23.50 -6.30 2.84
CA GLY A 378 -24.83 -5.70 2.99
C GLY A 378 -25.95 -6.73 3.00
N THR A 379 -25.91 -7.70 2.06
CA THR A 379 -26.92 -8.76 1.99
C THR A 379 -26.79 -9.78 3.13
N LEU A 380 -25.60 -10.12 3.56
CA LEU A 380 -25.39 -10.96 4.76
C LEU A 380 -26.00 -10.32 6.01
N ALA A 381 -25.89 -8.99 6.13
CA ALA A 381 -26.49 -8.25 7.23
C ALA A 381 -28.02 -8.31 7.20
N LYS A 382 -28.64 -8.22 6.02
CA LYS A 382 -30.11 -8.40 5.86
C LYS A 382 -30.59 -9.78 6.26
N GLU A 383 -29.77 -10.81 6.05
CA GLU A 383 -30.07 -12.18 6.48
C GLU A 383 -29.78 -12.42 7.96
N GLY A 384 -29.46 -11.37 8.72
CA GLY A 384 -29.32 -11.41 10.18
C GLY A 384 -27.95 -11.81 10.69
N PHE A 385 -26.93 -11.81 9.86
CA PHE A 385 -25.54 -11.93 10.25
C PHE A 385 -24.92 -10.58 10.65
N ILE A 386 -23.71 -10.61 11.19
CA ILE A 386 -22.90 -9.42 11.49
C ILE A 386 -21.61 -9.52 10.67
N PRO A 387 -21.63 -9.05 9.42
CA PRO A 387 -20.44 -9.06 8.58
C PRO A 387 -19.45 -8.00 9.03
N ILE A 388 -18.17 -8.39 9.08
CA ILE A 388 -17.03 -7.50 9.30
C ILE A 388 -16.17 -7.57 8.06
N VAL A 389 -16.03 -6.46 7.36
CA VAL A 389 -15.28 -6.31 6.12
C VAL A 389 -13.88 -5.79 6.43
N HIS A 390 -12.86 -6.40 5.83
CA HIS A 390 -11.46 -6.06 6.09
C HIS A 390 -10.73 -5.69 4.81
N SER A 391 -10.04 -4.55 4.83
CA SER A 391 -9.10 -4.13 3.80
C SER A 391 -8.22 -2.99 4.35
N PHE A 392 -7.27 -2.48 3.54
CA PHE A 392 -6.58 -1.25 3.89
C PHE A 392 -7.54 -0.05 3.82
N SER A 393 -7.44 0.86 4.77
CA SER A 393 -8.31 2.04 4.87
C SER A 393 -8.37 2.85 3.57
N SER A 394 -7.23 3.02 2.89
CA SER A 394 -7.13 3.75 1.62
C SER A 394 -7.94 3.09 0.48
N PHE A 395 -8.09 1.77 0.50
CA PHE A 395 -8.85 1.01 -0.51
C PHE A 395 -10.30 0.85 -0.10
N LEU A 396 -10.55 0.45 1.14
CA LEU A 396 -11.89 0.20 1.69
C LEU A 396 -12.78 1.45 1.61
N THR A 397 -12.24 2.63 1.88
CA THR A 397 -13.04 3.86 1.90
C THR A 397 -13.20 4.52 0.51
N ALA A 398 -12.36 4.12 -0.46
CA ALA A 398 -12.36 4.73 -1.79
C ALA A 398 -13.03 3.87 -2.86
N ARG A 399 -12.67 2.58 -2.98
CA ARG A 399 -13.16 1.72 -4.05
C ARG A 399 -14.64 1.38 -3.91
N PRO A 400 -15.11 0.83 -2.77
CA PRO A 400 -16.51 0.48 -2.56
C PRO A 400 -17.33 1.60 -1.90
N ASN A 401 -16.96 2.87 -2.10
CA ASN A 401 -17.63 3.99 -1.44
C ASN A 401 -19.13 4.03 -1.73
N GLU A 402 -19.54 3.79 -2.98
CA GLU A 402 -20.94 3.72 -3.37
C GLU A 402 -21.65 2.52 -2.74
N GLN A 403 -21.01 1.36 -2.66
CA GLN A 403 -21.57 0.17 -2.05
C GLN A 403 -21.76 0.35 -0.52
N ILE A 404 -20.83 1.06 0.15
CA ILE A 404 -20.98 1.45 1.55
C ILE A 404 -22.20 2.40 1.70
N TYR A 405 -22.31 3.39 0.81
CA TYR A 405 -23.45 4.30 0.81
C TYR A 405 -24.78 3.56 0.59
N ASN A 406 -24.81 2.61 -0.35
CA ASN A 406 -25.98 1.78 -0.59
C ASN A 406 -26.39 0.97 0.65
N ASN A 407 -25.43 0.26 1.27
CA ASN A 407 -25.65 -0.45 2.53
C ASN A 407 -26.19 0.48 3.63
N SER A 408 -25.67 1.71 3.68
CA SER A 408 -26.09 2.74 4.63
C SER A 408 -27.54 3.16 4.41
N THR A 409 -27.97 3.35 3.15
CA THR A 409 -29.36 3.71 2.79
C THR A 409 -30.35 2.55 2.98
N GLU A 410 -29.86 1.31 2.93
CA GLU A 410 -30.61 0.10 3.21
C GLU A 410 -30.69 -0.24 4.71
N GLU A 411 -30.08 0.59 5.56
CA GLU A 411 -30.02 0.43 7.03
C GLU A 411 -29.44 -0.92 7.46
N THR A 412 -28.52 -1.48 6.68
CA THR A 412 -27.84 -2.73 7.01
C THR A 412 -26.74 -2.51 8.04
N LYS A 413 -26.53 -3.51 8.91
CA LYS A 413 -25.50 -3.48 9.94
C LYS A 413 -24.21 -4.13 9.44
N VAL A 414 -23.25 -3.33 8.99
CA VAL A 414 -21.91 -3.78 8.56
C VAL A 414 -20.83 -3.09 9.39
N ILE A 415 -19.77 -3.81 9.73
CA ILE A 415 -18.57 -3.27 10.35
C ILE A 415 -17.46 -3.24 9.30
N TYR A 416 -16.93 -2.06 9.03
CA TYR A 416 -15.85 -1.82 8.07
C TYR A 416 -14.54 -1.62 8.82
N SER A 417 -13.64 -2.60 8.79
CA SER A 417 -12.35 -2.58 9.48
C SER A 417 -11.23 -2.17 8.53
N GLY A 418 -10.80 -0.91 8.61
CA GLY A 418 -9.76 -0.34 7.77
C GLY A 418 -8.39 -0.35 8.45
N PHE A 419 -7.44 -1.10 7.87
CA PHE A 419 -6.05 -1.18 8.32
C PHE A 419 -5.14 -0.20 7.56
N LEU A 420 -3.91 0.00 8.00
CA LEU A 420 -2.99 1.04 7.49
C LEU A 420 -3.64 2.44 7.49
N ALA A 421 -4.42 2.75 8.53
CA ALA A 421 -5.10 4.02 8.63
C ALA A 421 -4.13 5.17 8.93
N GLY A 422 -4.38 6.34 8.34
CA GLY A 422 -3.61 7.55 8.52
C GLY A 422 -2.35 7.66 7.67
N LEU A 423 -1.42 8.45 8.16
CA LEU A 423 -0.18 8.80 7.46
C LEU A 423 0.86 7.67 7.47
N LEU A 424 0.83 6.81 8.48
CA LEU A 424 1.84 5.78 8.72
C LEU A 424 1.29 4.34 8.62
N PRO A 425 2.07 3.39 8.04
CA PRO A 425 3.45 3.52 7.56
C PRO A 425 3.56 4.31 6.27
N SER A 426 4.57 5.15 6.16
CA SER A 426 4.76 6.06 5.02
C SER A 426 5.55 5.48 3.85
N GLY A 427 6.28 4.39 4.07
CA GLY A 427 7.12 3.75 3.06
C GLY A 427 6.40 3.39 1.75
N PRO A 428 5.18 2.86 1.76
CA PRO A 428 4.42 2.57 0.54
C PRO A 428 4.07 3.81 -0.30
N GLY A 429 3.97 5.00 0.31
CA GLY A 429 3.60 6.24 -0.35
C GLY A 429 2.09 6.48 -0.43
N HIS A 430 1.70 7.57 -1.11
CA HIS A 430 0.35 8.13 -1.12
C HIS A 430 -0.79 7.16 -1.48
N SER A 431 -0.51 6.10 -2.23
CA SER A 431 -1.54 5.12 -2.61
C SER A 431 -2.05 4.28 -1.43
N HIS A 432 -1.25 4.14 -0.36
CA HIS A 432 -1.56 3.36 0.83
C HIS A 432 -1.81 4.22 2.07
N GLN A 433 -1.36 5.47 2.07
CA GLN A 433 -1.58 6.41 3.17
C GLN A 433 -3.04 6.87 3.18
N ALA A 434 -3.79 6.47 4.20
CA ALA A 434 -5.22 6.76 4.31
C ALA A 434 -5.46 8.11 4.99
N VAL A 435 -5.02 9.19 4.32
CA VAL A 435 -5.12 10.56 4.84
C VAL A 435 -6.40 11.29 4.42
N ARG A 436 -7.36 10.58 3.81
CA ARG A 436 -8.66 11.11 3.35
C ARG A 436 -9.84 10.18 3.67
N ASP A 437 -9.59 9.12 4.39
CA ASP A 437 -10.59 8.09 4.71
C ASP A 437 -11.76 8.62 5.53
N ILE A 438 -11.49 9.46 6.55
CA ILE A 438 -12.52 10.10 7.38
C ILE A 438 -13.43 11.01 6.51
N ALA A 439 -12.82 11.82 5.64
CA ALA A 439 -13.55 12.68 4.72
C ALA A 439 -14.45 11.86 3.76
N SER A 440 -13.89 10.80 3.16
CA SER A 440 -14.59 9.93 2.21
C SER A 440 -15.80 9.23 2.84
N MET A 441 -15.75 8.92 4.12
CA MET A 441 -16.80 8.23 4.87
C MET A 441 -17.81 9.18 5.54
N SER A 442 -17.56 10.48 5.52
CA SER A 442 -18.35 11.48 6.28
C SER A 442 -19.79 11.64 5.81
N GLY A 443 -20.08 11.35 4.56
CA GLY A 443 -21.43 11.48 3.97
C GLY A 443 -22.33 10.26 4.17
N MET A 444 -21.86 9.20 4.84
CA MET A 444 -22.63 7.99 5.03
C MET A 444 -23.66 8.14 6.13
N HIS A 445 -24.92 7.83 5.82
CA HIS A 445 -25.99 7.81 6.81
C HIS A 445 -25.79 6.65 7.80
N ASN A 446 -26.13 6.83 9.08
CA ASN A 446 -26.01 5.81 10.13
C ASN A 446 -24.62 5.16 10.25
N LEU A 447 -23.56 5.91 9.95
CA LEU A 447 -22.19 5.45 10.12
C LEU A 447 -21.53 6.13 11.32
N GLU A 448 -21.07 5.33 12.26
CA GLU A 448 -20.18 5.78 13.33
C GLU A 448 -18.73 5.47 12.95
N MET A 449 -17.84 6.43 13.15
CA MET A 449 -16.42 6.27 12.86
C MET A 449 -15.64 6.28 14.16
N ILE A 450 -14.82 5.26 14.38
CA ILE A 450 -14.07 5.07 15.62
C ILE A 450 -12.62 4.67 15.34
N GLN A 451 -11.73 5.03 16.27
CA GLN A 451 -10.33 4.63 16.24
C GLN A 451 -9.85 4.23 17.63
N PRO A 452 -9.48 2.95 17.85
CA PRO A 452 -8.85 2.54 19.09
C PRO A 452 -7.45 3.15 19.21
N ASN A 453 -7.11 3.62 20.42
CA ASN A 453 -5.82 4.22 20.72
C ASN A 453 -4.93 3.34 21.63
N SER A 454 -5.42 2.17 22.05
CA SER A 454 -4.64 1.16 22.75
C SER A 454 -5.15 -0.25 22.46
N GLU A 455 -4.35 -1.26 22.78
CA GLU A 455 -4.75 -2.68 22.66
C GLU A 455 -6.04 -3.00 23.45
N LYS A 456 -6.19 -2.44 24.65
CA LYS A 456 -7.38 -2.64 25.48
C LYS A 456 -8.62 -1.93 24.91
N GLN A 457 -8.42 -0.79 24.24
CA GLN A 457 -9.52 -0.12 23.54
C GLN A 457 -10.01 -0.91 22.32
N VAL A 458 -9.15 -1.69 21.66
CA VAL A 458 -9.59 -2.57 20.54
C VAL A 458 -10.68 -3.52 20.99
N GLU A 459 -10.48 -4.22 22.11
CA GLU A 459 -11.47 -5.16 22.64
C GLU A 459 -12.81 -4.46 22.95
N LYS A 460 -12.74 -3.33 23.66
CA LYS A 460 -13.94 -2.57 24.08
C LYS A 460 -14.71 -2.00 22.88
N LEU A 461 -13.99 -1.41 21.90
CA LEU A 461 -14.62 -0.82 20.73
C LEU A 461 -15.13 -1.86 19.75
N LEU A 462 -14.49 -3.02 19.62
CA LEU A 462 -15.03 -4.13 18.84
C LEU A 462 -16.34 -4.64 19.46
N LYS A 463 -16.38 -4.81 20.78
CA LYS A 463 -17.62 -5.21 21.46
C LYS A 463 -18.73 -4.16 21.27
N TYR A 464 -18.43 -2.88 21.46
CA TYR A 464 -19.35 -1.80 21.15
C TYR A 464 -19.86 -1.88 19.70
N SER A 465 -18.95 -2.10 18.75
CA SER A 465 -19.27 -2.21 17.32
C SER A 465 -20.24 -3.36 17.02
N LEU A 466 -20.10 -4.49 17.71
CA LEU A 466 -20.99 -5.64 17.57
C LEU A 466 -22.38 -5.38 18.14
N GLU A 467 -22.49 -4.59 19.21
CA GLU A 467 -23.74 -4.27 19.92
C GLU A 467 -24.48 -3.06 19.31
N SER A 468 -23.78 -2.14 18.67
CA SER A 468 -24.39 -0.96 18.02
C SER A 468 -25.31 -1.36 16.88
N PRO A 469 -26.48 -0.72 16.72
CA PRO A 469 -27.36 -0.94 15.56
C PRO A 469 -26.83 -0.29 14.27
N ASN A 470 -25.89 0.66 14.37
CA ASN A 470 -25.37 1.45 13.25
C ASN A 470 -24.26 0.72 12.50
N ASN A 471 -24.01 1.11 11.27
CA ASN A 471 -22.78 0.81 10.58
C ASN A 471 -21.59 1.39 11.35
N ILE A 472 -20.46 0.69 11.36
CA ILE A 472 -19.26 1.14 12.05
C ILE A 472 -18.07 1.12 11.09
N TYR A 473 -17.34 2.21 11.00
CA TYR A 473 -16.00 2.22 10.43
C TYR A 473 -14.97 2.24 11.57
N ILE A 474 -14.16 1.19 11.65
CA ILE A 474 -13.06 1.10 12.62
C ILE A 474 -11.75 1.39 11.88
N ARG A 475 -11.04 2.40 12.32
CA ARG A 475 -9.79 2.86 11.75
C ARG A 475 -8.62 2.30 12.55
N PHE A 476 -7.81 1.39 11.96
CA PHE A 476 -6.70 0.72 12.65
C PHE A 476 -5.34 1.27 12.20
N CYS A 477 -4.56 1.76 13.16
CA CYS A 477 -3.13 1.95 12.99
C CYS A 477 -2.44 0.58 12.95
N SER A 478 -1.60 0.34 11.95
CA SER A 478 -0.92 -0.97 11.76
C SER A 478 0.56 -0.96 12.17
N ILE A 479 1.11 0.18 12.57
CA ILE A 479 2.48 0.24 13.10
C ILE A 479 2.47 0.22 14.63
N PRO A 480 3.51 -0.32 15.26
CA PRO A 480 3.68 -0.23 16.71
C PRO A 480 3.88 1.21 17.18
N PHE A 481 3.40 1.53 18.38
CA PHE A 481 3.52 2.85 19.01
C PHE A 481 3.69 2.74 20.53
N GLU A 482 4.13 3.83 21.16
CA GLU A 482 4.40 3.91 22.60
C GLU A 482 3.32 4.75 23.29
N LEU A 483 2.83 4.28 24.43
CA LEU A 483 1.92 4.99 25.32
C LEU A 483 2.43 4.93 26.77
N PRO A 484 1.99 5.85 27.66
CA PRO A 484 2.25 5.74 29.10
C PRO A 484 1.65 4.44 29.68
N ASP A 485 2.31 3.85 30.66
CA ASP A 485 1.88 2.59 31.30
C ASP A 485 0.46 2.66 31.89
N ASN A 486 0.06 3.84 32.40
CA ASN A 486 -1.26 4.07 32.97
C ASN A 486 -2.33 4.52 31.94
N PHE A 487 -2.03 4.51 30.65
CA PHE A 487 -2.97 5.00 29.61
C PHE A 487 -4.34 4.31 29.68
N ASP A 488 -4.36 3.00 29.85
CA ASP A 488 -5.58 2.22 29.88
C ASP A 488 -6.45 2.49 31.14
N GLU A 489 -5.86 2.95 32.22
CA GLU A 489 -6.57 3.38 33.42
C GLU A 489 -7.29 4.71 33.23
N LEU A 490 -6.70 5.58 32.40
CA LEU A 490 -7.23 6.91 32.05
C LEU A 490 -8.20 6.87 30.86
N SER A 491 -8.35 5.72 30.20
CA SER A 491 -9.12 5.59 28.96
C SER A 491 -10.38 4.74 29.11
N GLU A 492 -11.51 5.39 29.35
CA GLU A 492 -12.84 4.77 29.34
C GLU A 492 -13.49 4.92 27.95
N ILE A 493 -14.19 3.87 27.50
CA ILE A 493 -14.99 3.94 26.27
C ILE A 493 -16.43 4.32 26.62
N LYS A 494 -16.76 5.58 26.35
CA LYS A 494 -18.11 6.12 26.43
C LYS A 494 -18.40 6.89 25.14
N LYS A 495 -19.55 6.60 24.52
CA LYS A 495 -19.90 7.16 23.21
C LYS A 495 -19.82 8.69 23.20
N GLY A 496 -19.03 9.22 22.29
CA GLY A 496 -18.85 10.65 22.10
C GLY A 496 -17.91 11.36 23.09
N PHE A 497 -17.27 10.61 24.00
CA PHE A 497 -16.36 11.15 25.00
C PHE A 497 -14.89 10.92 24.60
N GLY A 498 -14.09 11.96 24.67
CA GLY A 498 -12.63 11.86 24.70
C GLY A 498 -12.11 11.61 26.12
N ASN A 499 -10.92 11.05 26.21
CA ASN A 499 -10.25 10.69 27.46
C ASN A 499 -9.14 11.72 27.77
N THR A 500 -9.19 12.37 28.92
CA THR A 500 -8.11 13.24 29.39
C THR A 500 -6.93 12.40 29.86
N ILE A 501 -5.83 12.45 29.12
CA ILE A 501 -4.60 11.73 29.41
C ILE A 501 -3.72 12.49 30.39
N SER A 502 -3.77 13.82 30.33
CA SER A 502 -3.11 14.68 31.30
C SER A 502 -3.78 16.05 31.37
N ASP A 503 -3.91 16.58 32.56
CA ASP A 503 -4.43 17.92 32.79
C ASP A 503 -3.45 19.01 32.33
N GLY A 504 -4.01 20.20 32.12
CA GLY A 504 -3.27 21.37 31.67
C GLY A 504 -4.05 22.66 31.88
N LYS A 505 -3.51 23.76 31.32
CA LYS A 505 -4.10 25.11 31.44
C LYS A 505 -4.09 25.78 30.06
N ASP A 506 -5.07 26.59 29.81
CA ASP A 506 -5.19 27.51 28.67
C ASP A 506 -5.26 26.84 27.29
N ILE A 507 -4.56 25.73 27.09
CA ILE A 507 -4.47 24.98 25.80
C ILE A 507 -4.92 23.55 26.02
N CYS A 508 -5.73 23.04 25.05
CA CYS A 508 -6.07 21.64 24.96
C CYS A 508 -5.59 21.07 23.63
N ILE A 509 -4.73 20.08 23.68
CA ILE A 509 -4.33 19.28 22.52
C ILE A 509 -5.26 18.08 22.44
N LEU A 510 -5.97 17.92 21.32
CA LEU A 510 -6.82 16.79 21.04
C LEU A 510 -6.30 16.03 19.83
N THR A 511 -6.17 14.71 19.94
CA THR A 511 -5.86 13.83 18.80
C THR A 511 -6.57 12.49 18.95
N TYR A 512 -6.77 11.80 17.82
CA TYR A 512 -7.44 10.50 17.75
C TYR A 512 -6.53 9.37 17.24
N SER A 513 -5.40 9.73 16.63
CA SER A 513 -4.46 8.75 16.10
C SER A 513 -3.46 8.31 17.15
N PRO A 514 -3.27 7.00 17.41
CA PRO A 514 -2.35 6.54 18.46
C PRO A 514 -0.89 6.93 18.19
N THR A 515 -0.47 6.98 16.92
CA THR A 515 0.89 7.45 16.57
C THR A 515 1.08 8.94 16.83
N ILE A 516 0.09 9.74 16.49
CA ILE A 516 0.13 11.18 16.77
C ILE A 516 -0.03 11.46 18.27
N LEU A 517 -0.80 10.65 18.99
CA LEU A 517 -0.90 10.73 20.44
C LEU A 517 0.46 10.50 21.11
N SER A 518 1.23 9.50 20.65
CA SER A 518 2.60 9.28 21.11
C SER A 518 3.49 10.52 20.87
N GLU A 519 3.39 11.14 19.70
CA GLU A 519 4.14 12.37 19.40
C GLU A 519 3.64 13.57 20.22
N ALA A 520 2.32 13.70 20.45
CA ALA A 520 1.75 14.76 21.27
C ALA A 520 2.17 14.64 22.75
N ILE A 521 2.24 13.43 23.30
CA ILE A 521 2.76 13.18 24.66
C ILE A 521 4.22 13.63 24.77
N LYS A 522 5.06 13.27 23.81
CA LYS A 522 6.47 13.72 23.76
C LYS A 522 6.57 15.23 23.61
N SER A 523 5.69 15.86 22.81
CA SER A 523 5.67 17.30 22.59
C SER A 523 5.33 18.07 23.88
N LYS A 524 4.42 17.56 24.72
CA LYS A 524 4.09 18.15 26.01
C LYS A 524 5.33 18.32 26.89
N SER A 525 6.26 17.37 26.87
CA SER A 525 7.52 17.47 27.64
C SER A 525 8.42 18.63 27.19
N LEU A 526 8.38 19.00 25.90
CA LEU A 526 9.09 20.17 25.38
C LEU A 526 8.34 21.47 25.67
N LEU A 527 7.01 21.47 25.59
CA LEU A 527 6.16 22.63 25.90
C LEU A 527 6.28 23.03 27.38
N LEU A 528 6.32 22.06 28.29
CA LEU A 528 6.54 22.30 29.74
C LEU A 528 7.87 23.01 30.03
N LYS A 529 8.93 22.76 29.25
CA LYS A 529 10.21 23.46 29.37
C LYS A 529 10.12 24.95 28.97
N ASN A 530 9.03 25.33 28.30
CA ASN A 530 8.74 26.70 27.88
C ASN A 530 7.52 27.28 28.62
N ASP A 531 7.24 26.76 29.83
CA ASP A 531 6.14 27.18 30.70
C ASP A 531 4.72 27.04 30.09
N ILE A 532 4.59 26.16 29.09
CA ILE A 532 3.32 25.84 28.44
C ILE A 532 2.89 24.44 28.91
N ASN A 533 1.78 24.35 29.64
CA ASN A 533 1.23 23.09 30.15
C ASN A 533 -0.12 22.77 29.49
N PRO A 534 -0.14 22.16 28.29
CA PRO A 534 -1.39 21.84 27.63
C PRO A 534 -2.10 20.65 28.30
N LYS A 535 -3.43 20.71 28.36
CA LYS A 535 -4.29 19.53 28.53
C LYS A 535 -4.14 18.62 27.34
N LEU A 536 -4.14 17.31 27.52
CA LEU A 536 -4.01 16.34 26.43
C LEU A 536 -5.20 15.39 26.45
N ILE A 537 -5.92 15.32 25.33
CA ILE A 537 -7.10 14.47 25.13
C ILE A 537 -6.87 13.47 23.99
N SER A 538 -7.17 12.20 24.28
CA SER A 538 -7.28 11.11 23.30
C SER A 538 -8.75 10.91 22.93
N MET A 539 -9.10 11.07 21.64
CA MET A 539 -10.48 11.02 21.16
C MET A 539 -10.72 9.76 20.29
N PRO A 540 -11.38 8.70 20.80
CA PRO A 540 -11.63 7.51 20.00
C PRO A 540 -12.81 7.65 19.02
N TRP A 541 -13.60 8.71 19.10
CA TRP A 541 -14.78 8.98 18.27
C TRP A 541 -14.47 10.03 17.21
N LEU A 542 -14.68 9.71 15.93
CA LEU A 542 -14.24 10.56 14.83
C LEU A 542 -15.36 11.45 14.26
N ASN A 543 -16.63 11.08 14.49
CA ASN A 543 -17.80 11.84 14.00
C ASN A 543 -18.95 11.92 15.00
N THR A 544 -18.73 11.51 16.22
CA THR A 544 -19.75 11.53 17.28
C THR A 544 -19.16 12.19 18.52
N PHE A 545 -19.80 13.26 19.01
CA PHE A 545 -19.34 14.03 20.16
C PHE A 545 -20.50 14.30 21.11
N ASP A 546 -20.29 14.07 22.41
CA ASP A 546 -21.29 14.36 23.43
C ASP A 546 -21.26 15.85 23.80
N ASN A 547 -22.42 16.51 23.79
CA ASN A 547 -22.53 17.94 24.05
C ASN A 547 -22.05 18.32 25.46
N ASN A 548 -22.38 17.53 26.46
CA ASN A 548 -21.96 17.82 27.84
C ASN A 548 -20.44 17.65 27.98
N TRP A 549 -19.88 16.66 27.32
CA TRP A 549 -18.44 16.46 27.27
C TRP A 549 -17.74 17.68 26.63
N ILE A 550 -18.23 18.18 25.49
CA ILE A 550 -17.68 19.38 24.84
C ILE A 550 -17.69 20.55 25.83
N ILE A 551 -18.85 20.81 26.45
CA ILE A 551 -19.01 21.95 27.39
C ILE A 551 -18.05 21.82 28.57
N ASN A 552 -17.96 20.66 29.18
CA ASN A 552 -17.20 20.45 30.40
C ASN A 552 -15.68 20.38 30.17
N GLU A 553 -15.27 19.78 29.05
CA GLU A 553 -13.86 19.45 28.83
C GLU A 553 -13.13 20.44 27.92
N LEU A 554 -13.85 21.19 27.02
CA LEU A 554 -13.23 22.03 26.01
C LEU A 554 -13.50 23.53 26.15
N ASN A 555 -14.59 23.94 26.79
CA ASN A 555 -15.12 25.32 26.74
C ASN A 555 -14.12 26.41 27.17
N ASN A 556 -13.16 26.10 28.05
CA ASN A 556 -12.23 27.10 28.59
C ASN A 556 -10.81 27.01 28.01
N PHE A 557 -10.64 26.33 26.88
CA PHE A 557 -9.35 26.06 26.27
C PHE A 557 -9.24 26.65 24.87
N HIS A 558 -8.04 27.09 24.50
CA HIS A 558 -7.65 27.18 23.10
C HIS A 558 -7.41 25.75 22.61
N LEU A 559 -8.28 25.26 21.75
CA LEU A 559 -8.26 23.86 21.25
C LEU A 559 -7.31 23.74 20.06
N ILE A 560 -6.33 22.86 20.17
CA ILE A 560 -5.43 22.50 19.07
C ILE A 560 -5.69 21.03 18.71
N ILE A 561 -6.24 20.79 17.52
CA ILE A 561 -6.54 19.45 17.04
C ILE A 561 -5.41 18.99 16.13
N ILE A 562 -4.85 17.81 16.40
CA ILE A 562 -3.75 17.24 15.62
C ILE A 562 -4.23 15.99 14.90
N GLU A 563 -4.14 15.99 13.55
CA GLU A 563 -4.70 14.97 12.69
C GLU A 563 -3.64 14.30 11.79
N ASP A 564 -3.66 12.98 11.66
CA ASP A 564 -2.95 12.23 10.62
C ASP A 564 -3.77 12.08 9.33
N HIS A 565 -4.54 13.11 9.01
CA HIS A 565 -5.49 13.22 7.93
C HIS A 565 -5.32 14.60 7.25
N TYR A 566 -5.90 14.79 6.07
CA TYR A 566 -6.04 16.14 5.53
C TYR A 566 -6.85 17.02 6.51
N ILE A 567 -6.49 18.30 6.58
CA ILE A 567 -7.24 19.26 7.41
C ILE A 567 -8.68 19.32 6.94
N GLU A 568 -8.90 19.35 5.63
CA GLU A 568 -10.22 19.36 5.02
C GLU A 568 -10.92 18.00 5.19
N GLY A 569 -12.14 18.03 5.70
CA GLY A 569 -12.98 16.85 5.92
C GLY A 569 -12.57 16.00 7.13
N GLY A 570 -11.60 16.43 7.93
CA GLY A 570 -11.11 15.73 9.10
C GLY A 570 -12.05 15.80 10.31
N VAL A 571 -11.56 15.34 11.46
CA VAL A 571 -12.29 15.35 12.74
C VAL A 571 -12.46 16.79 13.24
N ALA A 572 -11.49 17.66 12.98
CA ALA A 572 -11.53 19.05 13.41
C ALA A 572 -12.75 19.79 12.86
N GLU A 573 -13.09 19.65 11.58
CA GLU A 573 -14.28 20.28 11.00
C GLU A 573 -15.57 19.78 11.64
N LYS A 574 -15.67 18.49 11.94
CA LYS A 574 -16.85 17.89 12.57
C LYS A 574 -17.03 18.36 14.01
N LEU A 575 -15.93 18.43 14.75
CA LEU A 575 -15.95 18.92 16.13
C LEU A 575 -16.22 20.42 16.16
N ALA A 576 -15.65 21.21 15.25
CA ALA A 576 -15.95 22.65 15.13
C ALA A 576 -17.44 22.90 14.85
N LEU A 577 -18.06 22.10 13.97
CA LEU A 577 -19.50 22.18 13.73
C LEU A 577 -20.33 21.81 14.98
N ALA A 578 -19.90 20.80 15.75
CA ALA A 578 -20.58 20.44 17.00
C ALA A 578 -20.46 21.56 18.05
N ILE A 579 -19.28 22.16 18.19
CA ILE A 579 -19.02 23.31 19.07
C ILE A 579 -19.88 24.53 18.68
N SER A 580 -19.93 24.85 17.39
CA SER A 580 -20.76 25.96 16.87
C SER A 580 -22.25 25.82 17.18
N LYS A 581 -22.79 24.58 17.17
CA LYS A 581 -24.18 24.32 17.54
C LYS A 581 -24.50 24.55 19.01
N LEU A 582 -23.47 24.66 19.85
CA LEU A 582 -23.59 24.90 21.29
C LEU A 582 -23.37 26.39 21.66
N ASP A 583 -23.20 27.26 20.66
CA ASP A 583 -22.88 28.68 20.83
C ASP A 583 -21.64 28.96 21.73
N LEU A 584 -20.67 28.03 21.70
CA LEU A 584 -19.42 28.16 22.43
C LEU A 584 -18.39 28.94 21.60
N ASN A 585 -17.71 29.89 22.27
CA ASN A 585 -16.63 30.66 21.66
C ASN A 585 -15.26 30.04 22.01
N ILE A 586 -14.93 28.95 21.30
CA ILE A 586 -13.66 28.23 21.48
C ILE A 586 -12.75 28.56 20.28
N LYS A 587 -11.54 29.10 20.55
CA LYS A 587 -10.52 29.24 19.51
C LYS A 587 -10.03 27.84 19.12
N ILE A 588 -10.04 27.52 17.81
CA ILE A 588 -9.63 26.23 17.29
C ILE A 588 -8.53 26.45 16.26
N ASP A 589 -7.42 25.76 16.44
CA ASP A 589 -6.35 25.61 15.45
C ASP A 589 -6.16 24.14 15.10
N VAL A 590 -5.77 23.85 13.86
CA VAL A 590 -5.60 22.49 13.36
C VAL A 590 -4.17 22.28 12.85
N ILE A 591 -3.56 21.20 13.26
CA ILE A 591 -2.28 20.72 12.74
C ILE A 591 -2.56 19.38 12.01
N GLY A 592 -2.44 19.37 10.70
CA GLY A 592 -2.74 18.20 9.88
C GLY A 592 -1.95 18.22 8.56
N ILE A 593 -2.40 17.41 7.62
CA ILE A 593 -1.78 17.26 6.31
C ILE A 593 -2.43 18.25 5.33
N THR A 594 -1.61 18.99 4.58
CA THR A 594 -2.06 20.05 3.66
C THR A 594 -1.66 19.81 2.20
N GLU A 595 -0.91 18.75 1.94
CA GLU A 595 -0.44 18.40 0.61
C GLU A 595 -0.40 16.87 0.42
N VAL A 596 -0.21 16.39 -0.82
CA VAL A 596 -0.10 14.96 -1.10
C VAL A 596 1.04 14.35 -0.29
N PRO A 597 0.78 13.31 0.52
CA PRO A 597 1.80 12.74 1.40
C PRO A 597 2.90 12.07 0.58
N LYS A 598 4.14 12.26 1.04
CA LYS A 598 5.33 11.66 0.40
C LYS A 598 5.61 10.26 0.95
N SER A 599 6.39 9.51 0.19
CA SER A 599 7.02 8.27 0.66
C SER A 599 8.34 8.60 1.36
N GLY A 600 8.61 7.91 2.46
CA GLY A 600 9.82 8.10 3.25
C GLY A 600 9.83 7.15 4.45
N THR A 601 10.82 7.29 5.34
CA THR A 601 10.73 6.68 6.67
C THR A 601 9.66 7.37 7.50
N ASN A 602 9.07 6.68 8.46
CA ASN A 602 8.02 7.25 9.31
C ASN A 602 8.48 8.57 9.97
N GLN A 603 9.72 8.64 10.43
CA GLN A 603 10.25 9.86 11.05
C GLN A 603 10.41 11.01 10.06
N GLU A 604 10.97 10.74 8.86
CA GLU A 604 11.10 11.77 7.81
C GLU A 604 9.74 12.37 7.45
N ILE A 605 8.71 11.54 7.38
CA ILE A 605 7.37 11.96 6.97
C ILE A 605 6.62 12.70 8.10
N LEU A 606 6.79 12.29 9.35
CA LEU A 606 6.30 13.07 10.50
C LEU A 606 6.96 14.45 10.56
N ASP A 607 8.28 14.53 10.35
CA ASP A 607 9.01 15.81 10.32
C ASP A 607 8.56 16.68 9.15
N TYR A 608 8.42 16.09 7.97
CA TYR A 608 8.02 16.79 6.75
C TYR A 608 6.63 17.43 6.86
N HIS A 609 5.63 16.69 7.34
CA HIS A 609 4.27 17.20 7.53
C HIS A 609 4.09 18.00 8.83
N GLY A 610 5.14 18.12 9.65
CA GLY A 610 5.11 18.87 10.90
C GLY A 610 4.29 18.19 11.98
N LEU A 611 4.27 16.85 11.99
CA LEU A 611 3.57 15.98 12.93
C LEU A 611 4.50 15.23 13.89
N SER A 612 5.82 15.43 13.81
CA SER A 612 6.75 14.96 14.84
C SER A 612 6.64 15.81 16.11
N TYR A 613 6.98 15.24 17.26
CA TYR A 613 6.88 15.91 18.55
C TYR A 613 7.60 17.26 18.61
N LYS A 614 8.75 17.39 17.93
CA LYS A 614 9.49 18.65 17.82
C LYS A 614 8.69 19.67 17.00
N LYS A 615 8.20 19.27 15.83
CA LYS A 615 7.44 20.14 14.93
C LYS A 615 6.09 20.54 15.51
N ILE A 616 5.42 19.63 16.20
CA ILE A 616 4.19 19.92 16.96
C ILE A 616 4.47 21.01 18.00
N SER A 617 5.55 20.86 18.81
CA SER A 617 5.92 21.86 19.82
C SER A 617 6.23 23.22 19.20
N GLU A 618 7.00 23.25 18.10
CA GLU A 618 7.33 24.49 17.37
C GLU A 618 6.06 25.21 16.87
N LYS A 619 5.14 24.48 16.24
CA LYS A 619 3.86 25.03 15.73
C LYS A 619 3.00 25.57 16.87
N ILE A 620 2.84 24.82 17.98
CA ILE A 620 2.05 25.25 19.13
C ILE A 620 2.63 26.52 19.74
N MET A 621 3.95 26.61 19.95
CA MET A 621 4.61 27.82 20.45
C MET A 621 4.41 29.02 19.51
N GLY A 622 4.32 28.79 18.20
CA GLY A 622 3.98 29.82 17.21
C GLY A 622 2.55 30.32 17.34
N LEU A 623 1.57 29.43 17.47
CA LEU A 623 0.14 29.74 17.58
C LEU A 623 -0.23 30.52 18.86
N ILE A 624 0.56 30.37 19.93
CA ILE A 624 0.30 31.07 21.22
C ILE A 624 0.86 32.50 21.20
N LYS A 625 1.89 32.76 20.39
CA LYS A 625 2.50 34.11 20.31
C LYS A 625 1.72 35.07 19.42
N THR A 626 0.80 34.54 18.62
CA THR A 626 -0.13 35.30 17.77
C THR A 626 -1.50 35.44 18.43
#